data_c6729c7f1492dc619cb98f92a2eca87e
#
_entry.id   c6729c7f1492dc619cb98f92a2eca87e
#
_cell.length_a   1.000
_cell.length_b   1.000
_cell.length_c   1.000
_cell.angle_alpha   90.00
_cell.angle_beta   90.00
_cell.angle_gamma   90.00
#
_symmetry.space_group_name_H-M   'P 1'
#
loop_
_entity.id
_entity.type
_entity.pdbx_description
1 polymer ?
#
loop_
_entity_poly.entity_id
_entity_poly.type
_entity_poly.pdbx_seq_one_letter_code
_entity_poly.pdbx_strand_id
1 'polypeptide(L)'
;ERVAGLGGVPYVRVPDAKRALPHLAAALHGYPSERLRVVGVTGTDGKTTTSFLLAHVLGARRETGLMSTAAVRLGGEELGLEGHFTTPEAPEVQAFLARCAASGATHAVLESSSHGFSQHRLDAVAYAVGVVTNVSPEHLDHHGTFAAYVDAKATLVRRAATAVLNRDDAGLDAFAAAAGEAGARVVTYGQSPGVDARLLRVAEPRGALELTLDLLGERVVARLPMVGRYNAWNAAAALATAVLEGVPADAAAAALASFPGVPGRMQVIATTPFTVIVDFAHTPPALAKAL
;
A
#
# COMPACT_ATOMS: atom_id res chain seq x y z
N GLU A 1 -7.35 22.35 34.94
CA GLU A 1 -6.74 21.43 35.93
C GLU A 1 -5.26 21.27 35.60
N ARG A 2 -4.38 21.47 36.61
CA ARG A 2 -2.94 21.16 36.45
C ARG A 2 -2.76 19.64 36.55
N VAL A 3 -2.16 19.04 35.58
CA VAL A 3 -1.75 17.62 35.64
C VAL A 3 -0.51 17.55 36.53
N ALA A 4 -0.59 16.81 37.63
CA ALA A 4 0.54 16.64 38.54
C ALA A 4 1.74 16.00 37.81
N GLY A 5 2.93 16.55 38.00
CA GLY A 5 4.18 16.02 37.46
C GLY A 5 4.67 16.62 36.15
N LEU A 6 3.91 17.51 35.47
CA LEU A 6 4.33 18.10 34.19
C LEU A 6 5.19 19.36 34.30
N GLY A 7 5.51 19.83 35.54
CA GLY A 7 6.56 20.82 35.78
C GLY A 7 6.50 22.11 34.95
N GLY A 8 5.31 22.56 34.54
CA GLY A 8 5.15 23.73 33.69
C GLY A 8 5.19 23.47 32.18
N VAL A 9 5.31 22.22 31.74
CA VAL A 9 5.20 21.84 30.32
C VAL A 9 3.77 22.10 29.84
N PRO A 10 3.58 22.81 28.71
CA PRO A 10 2.25 22.99 28.12
C PRO A 10 1.61 21.65 27.77
N TYR A 11 0.34 21.48 28.09
CA TYR A 11 -0.42 20.27 27.71
C TYR A 11 -1.81 20.64 27.19
N VAL A 12 -2.34 19.78 26.33
CA VAL A 12 -3.68 19.90 25.80
C VAL A 12 -4.49 18.71 26.29
N ARG A 13 -5.60 18.97 26.99
CA ARG A 13 -6.53 17.92 27.38
C ARG A 13 -7.53 17.67 26.25
N VAL A 14 -7.65 16.42 25.81
CA VAL A 14 -8.56 15.99 24.74
C VAL A 14 -9.43 14.83 25.23
N PRO A 15 -10.64 14.63 24.68
CA PRO A 15 -11.51 13.50 25.02
C PRO A 15 -10.87 12.14 24.69
N ASP A 16 -10.13 12.07 23.57
CA ASP A 16 -9.46 10.87 23.09
C ASP A 16 -8.08 11.25 22.54
N ALA A 17 -7.03 10.83 23.25
CA ALA A 17 -5.66 11.13 22.86
C ALA A 17 -5.23 10.42 21.56
N LYS A 18 -5.73 9.21 21.30
CA LYS A 18 -5.41 8.47 20.07
C LYS A 18 -5.99 9.15 18.84
N ARG A 19 -7.21 9.67 18.93
CA ARG A 19 -7.83 10.45 17.85
C ARG A 19 -7.21 11.82 17.65
N ALA A 20 -6.79 12.48 18.73
CA ALA A 20 -6.21 13.81 18.65
C ALA A 20 -4.75 13.80 18.12
N LEU A 21 -3.97 12.77 18.46
CA LEU A 21 -2.54 12.69 18.15
C LEU A 21 -2.21 12.85 16.67
N PRO A 22 -2.87 12.17 15.71
CA PRO A 22 -2.57 12.32 14.28
C PRO A 22 -2.80 13.75 13.76
N HIS A 23 -3.85 14.42 14.24
CA HIS A 23 -4.14 15.80 13.83
C HIS A 23 -3.14 16.80 14.43
N LEU A 24 -2.71 16.60 15.66
CA LEU A 24 -1.66 17.41 16.29
C LEU A 24 -0.31 17.20 15.58
N ALA A 25 0.03 15.95 15.26
CA ALA A 25 1.23 15.63 14.50
C ALA A 25 1.19 16.24 13.08
N ALA A 26 0.06 16.15 12.38
CA ALA A 26 -0.11 16.74 11.06
C ALA A 26 0.05 18.27 11.11
N ALA A 27 -0.57 18.93 12.09
CA ALA A 27 -0.47 20.37 12.29
C ALA A 27 0.98 20.80 12.60
N LEU A 28 1.69 20.06 13.45
CA LEU A 28 3.10 20.30 13.76
C LEU A 28 3.99 20.28 12.52
N HIS A 29 3.69 19.41 11.57
CA HIS A 29 4.41 19.25 10.31
C HIS A 29 3.79 20.02 9.13
N GLY A 30 2.79 20.89 9.37
CA GLY A 30 2.15 21.72 8.35
C GLY A 30 1.36 20.92 7.32
N TYR A 31 0.63 19.89 7.76
CA TYR A 31 -0.26 19.04 6.94
C TYR A 31 0.43 18.46 5.69
N PRO A 32 1.50 17.68 5.86
CA PRO A 32 2.36 17.29 4.74
C PRO A 32 1.64 16.47 3.67
N SER A 33 0.63 15.69 4.02
CA SER A 33 -0.15 14.89 3.07
C SER A 33 -0.96 15.73 2.07
N GLU A 34 -1.24 17.01 2.36
CA GLU A 34 -1.92 17.91 1.44
C GLU A 34 -0.99 18.43 0.32
N ARG A 35 0.32 18.30 0.53
CA ARG A 35 1.37 18.71 -0.43
C ARG A 35 1.91 17.57 -1.27
N LEU A 36 1.41 16.34 -1.05
CA LEU A 36 1.84 15.09 -1.68
C LEU A 36 0.64 14.37 -2.30
N ARG A 37 0.91 13.56 -3.31
CA ARG A 37 -0.01 12.53 -3.77
C ARG A 37 0.21 11.29 -2.91
N VAL A 38 -0.56 11.11 -1.85
CA VAL A 38 -0.41 9.96 -0.97
C VAL A 38 -1.26 8.80 -1.48
N VAL A 39 -0.60 7.66 -1.71
CA VAL A 39 -1.27 6.41 -2.08
C VAL A 39 -1.22 5.46 -0.89
N GLY A 40 -2.38 5.07 -0.40
CA GLY A 40 -2.52 4.03 0.61
C GLY A 40 -2.68 2.66 -0.02
N VAL A 41 -2.05 1.64 0.55
CA VAL A 41 -2.23 0.24 0.13
C VAL A 41 -2.67 -0.59 1.31
N THR A 42 -3.84 -1.21 1.21
CA THR A 42 -4.39 -2.11 2.23
C THR A 42 -4.79 -3.47 1.64
N GLY A 43 -5.11 -4.40 2.51
CA GLY A 43 -5.54 -5.77 2.16
C GLY A 43 -5.12 -6.77 3.24
N THR A 44 -5.44 -8.03 3.07
CA THR A 44 -4.91 -9.10 3.91
C THR A 44 -3.51 -9.45 3.46
N ASP A 45 -3.35 -9.90 2.22
CA ASP A 45 -2.08 -10.23 1.59
C ASP A 45 -1.68 -9.20 0.52
N GLY A 46 -0.39 -9.17 0.14
CA GLY A 46 0.11 -8.39 -0.99
C GLY A 46 0.36 -6.91 -0.74
N LYS A 47 -0.02 -6.35 0.41
CA LYS A 47 0.21 -4.93 0.77
C LYS A 47 1.64 -4.48 0.53
N THR A 48 2.60 -5.13 1.19
CA THR A 48 4.03 -4.81 1.09
C THR A 48 4.51 -4.87 -0.35
N THR A 49 4.21 -5.98 -1.04
CA THR A 49 4.65 -6.18 -2.43
C THR A 49 4.07 -5.12 -3.37
N THR A 50 2.77 -4.84 -3.26
CA THR A 50 2.10 -3.80 -4.06
C THR A 50 2.68 -2.42 -3.76
N SER A 51 2.95 -2.10 -2.50
CA SER A 51 3.56 -0.82 -2.10
C SER A 51 4.96 -0.64 -2.70
N PHE A 52 5.79 -1.69 -2.67
CA PHE A 52 7.12 -1.67 -3.27
C PHE A 52 7.07 -1.55 -4.79
N LEU A 53 6.22 -2.34 -5.46
CA LEU A 53 6.02 -2.28 -6.91
C LEU A 53 5.58 -0.89 -7.34
N LEU A 54 4.59 -0.33 -6.64
CA LEU A 54 4.08 1.00 -6.94
C LEU A 54 5.13 2.09 -6.71
N ALA A 55 5.84 2.07 -5.58
CA ALA A 55 6.90 3.03 -5.30
C ALA A 55 8.04 2.93 -6.33
N HIS A 56 8.38 1.72 -6.79
CA HIS A 56 9.37 1.50 -7.83
C HIS A 56 8.94 2.09 -9.18
N VAL A 57 7.70 1.81 -9.59
CA VAL A 57 7.16 2.31 -10.88
C VAL A 57 7.02 3.84 -10.88
N LEU A 58 6.51 4.43 -9.79
CA LEU A 58 6.44 5.89 -9.63
C LEU A 58 7.85 6.49 -9.56
N GLY A 59 8.75 5.86 -8.82
CA GLY A 59 10.12 6.27 -8.59
C GLY A 59 10.98 6.33 -9.85
N ALA A 60 10.62 5.58 -10.89
CA ALA A 60 11.30 5.64 -12.20
C ALA A 60 11.17 7.02 -12.88
N ARG A 61 10.20 7.82 -12.48
CA ARG A 61 9.90 9.13 -13.08
C ARG A 61 9.86 10.28 -12.08
N ARG A 62 9.68 10.02 -10.80
CA ARG A 62 9.39 11.01 -9.76
C ARG A 62 9.99 10.59 -8.44
N GLU A 63 10.53 11.52 -7.69
CA GLU A 63 10.95 11.19 -6.33
C GLU A 63 9.72 10.75 -5.50
N THR A 64 9.82 9.56 -4.91
CA THR A 64 8.71 8.87 -4.27
C THR A 64 9.14 8.33 -2.92
N GLY A 65 8.35 8.62 -1.89
CA GLY A 65 8.51 8.01 -0.58
C GLY A 65 7.80 6.66 -0.50
N LEU A 66 8.36 5.73 0.26
CA LEU A 66 7.76 4.44 0.61
C LEU A 66 7.84 4.22 2.11
N MET A 67 6.70 3.95 2.75
CA MET A 67 6.62 3.47 4.13
C MET A 67 5.87 2.15 4.16
N SER A 68 6.57 1.06 4.51
CA SER A 68 6.00 -0.27 4.56
C SER A 68 6.64 -1.12 5.67
N THR A 69 6.09 -2.32 5.89
CA THR A 69 6.62 -3.30 6.86
C THR A 69 8.08 -3.67 6.59
N ALA A 70 8.48 -3.76 5.33
CA ALA A 70 9.82 -4.27 4.96
C ALA A 70 10.88 -3.18 4.89
N ALA A 71 10.51 -1.93 4.62
CA ALA A 71 11.44 -0.81 4.58
C ALA A 71 10.70 0.54 4.58
N VAL A 72 11.42 1.58 4.98
CA VAL A 72 11.05 2.98 4.75
C VAL A 72 12.12 3.61 3.87
N ARG A 73 11.70 4.20 2.75
CA ARG A 73 12.60 4.74 1.73
C ARG A 73 12.13 6.10 1.26
N LEU A 74 13.09 6.93 0.88
CA LEU A 74 12.85 8.20 0.21
C LEU A 74 13.82 8.29 -0.97
N GLY A 75 13.30 8.30 -2.19
CA GLY A 75 14.13 8.13 -3.38
C GLY A 75 14.92 6.83 -3.31
N GLY A 76 16.24 6.91 -3.47
CA GLY A 76 17.15 5.75 -3.36
C GLY A 76 17.66 5.45 -1.93
N GLU A 77 17.33 6.29 -0.94
CA GLU A 77 17.82 6.18 0.44
C GLU A 77 16.87 5.33 1.29
N GLU A 78 17.42 4.36 2.03
CA GLU A 78 16.67 3.64 3.07
C GLU A 78 16.76 4.40 4.39
N LEU A 79 15.59 4.73 4.94
CA LEU A 79 15.48 5.45 6.21
C LEU A 79 15.29 4.43 7.32
N GLY A 80 16.19 4.41 8.31
CA GLY A 80 15.98 3.62 9.51
C GLY A 80 14.74 4.13 10.26
N LEU A 81 13.76 3.27 10.49
CA LEU A 81 12.71 3.51 11.46
C LEU A 81 12.94 2.61 12.68
N GLU A 82 12.90 3.19 13.85
CA GLU A 82 12.83 2.44 15.10
C GLU A 82 11.41 1.93 15.27
N GLY A 83 11.18 0.63 15.01
CA GLY A 83 9.88 -0.01 15.21
C GLY A 83 9.58 -1.13 14.22
N HIS A 84 8.77 -2.09 14.66
CA HIS A 84 8.41 -3.30 13.88
C HIS A 84 6.94 -3.30 13.45
N PHE A 85 6.32 -2.14 13.26
CA PHE A 85 4.91 -2.05 12.89
C PHE A 85 4.75 -1.81 11.39
N THR A 86 3.81 -2.54 10.77
CA THR A 86 3.42 -2.32 9.36
C THR A 86 3.02 -0.87 9.10
N THR A 87 2.33 -0.26 10.05
CA THR A 87 1.94 1.15 10.04
C THR A 87 2.43 1.75 11.36
N PRO A 88 3.45 2.62 11.35
CA PRO A 88 3.98 3.29 12.53
C PRO A 88 2.95 4.20 13.21
N GLU A 89 3.32 4.76 14.35
CA GLU A 89 2.47 5.72 15.07
C GLU A 89 2.30 7.03 14.28
N ALA A 90 1.23 7.75 14.55
CA ALA A 90 0.88 8.95 13.78
C ALA A 90 1.98 10.02 13.70
N PRO A 91 2.77 10.31 14.75
CA PRO A 91 3.89 11.25 14.66
C PRO A 91 4.95 10.82 13.64
N GLU A 92 5.28 9.52 13.59
CA GLU A 92 6.26 8.97 12.65
C GLU A 92 5.76 9.04 11.21
N VAL A 93 4.47 8.72 11.00
CA VAL A 93 3.82 8.86 9.67
C VAL A 93 3.88 10.30 9.18
N GLN A 94 3.52 11.27 10.04
CA GLN A 94 3.51 12.69 9.66
C GLN A 94 4.93 13.24 9.45
N ALA A 95 5.89 12.83 10.28
CA ALA A 95 7.31 13.17 10.11
C ALA A 95 7.87 12.64 8.79
N PHE A 96 7.56 11.39 8.43
CA PHE A 96 7.94 10.81 7.14
C PHE A 96 7.36 11.59 5.96
N LEU A 97 6.05 11.87 5.99
CA LEU A 97 5.39 12.65 4.93
C LEU A 97 5.99 14.07 4.82
N ALA A 98 6.31 14.70 5.96
CA ALA A 98 6.98 16.00 5.96
C ALA A 98 8.38 15.91 5.33
N ARG A 99 9.15 14.86 5.62
CA ARG A 99 10.45 14.61 5.00
C ARG A 99 10.31 14.40 3.49
N CYS A 100 9.32 13.64 3.03
CA CYS A 100 9.02 13.49 1.60
C CYS A 100 8.72 14.85 0.95
N ALA A 101 7.85 15.65 1.55
CA ALA A 101 7.51 16.96 1.00
C ALA A 101 8.72 17.93 0.98
N ALA A 102 9.60 17.84 1.98
CA ALA A 102 10.80 18.69 2.06
C ALA A 102 11.89 18.29 1.05
N SER A 103 11.98 16.99 0.68
CA SER A 103 12.94 16.54 -0.36
C SER A 103 12.51 16.87 -1.78
N GLY A 104 11.26 17.34 -1.98
CA GLY A 104 10.69 17.56 -3.31
C GLY A 104 10.00 16.35 -3.90
N ALA A 105 9.78 15.28 -3.11
CA ALA A 105 8.97 14.15 -3.53
C ALA A 105 7.55 14.60 -3.86
N THR A 106 7.00 14.07 -4.93
CA THR A 106 5.61 14.35 -5.35
C THR A 106 4.63 13.30 -4.85
N HIS A 107 5.12 12.10 -4.57
CA HIS A 107 4.32 10.95 -4.16
C HIS A 107 4.86 10.31 -2.88
N ALA A 108 3.94 9.74 -2.08
CA ALA A 108 4.27 8.87 -0.97
C ALA A 108 3.36 7.63 -1.00
N VAL A 109 3.92 6.44 -0.89
CA VAL A 109 3.20 5.18 -0.81
C VAL A 109 3.23 4.70 0.63
N LEU A 110 2.06 4.52 1.24
CA LEU A 110 1.90 4.08 2.63
C LEU A 110 1.23 2.70 2.68
N GLU A 111 1.92 1.72 3.23
CA GLU A 111 1.30 0.46 3.61
C GLU A 111 0.37 0.70 4.81
N SER A 112 -0.94 0.60 4.58
CA SER A 112 -2.00 1.04 5.49
C SER A 112 -2.74 -0.18 6.07
N SER A 113 -2.36 -0.60 7.28
CA SER A 113 -2.93 -1.77 7.94
C SER A 113 -4.29 -1.48 8.58
N SER A 114 -5.10 -2.53 8.80
CA SER A 114 -6.36 -2.42 9.55
C SER A 114 -6.14 -1.93 10.98
N HIS A 115 -5.04 -2.32 11.62
CA HIS A 115 -4.63 -1.79 12.93
C HIS A 115 -4.29 -0.30 12.85
N GLY A 116 -3.61 0.15 11.79
CA GLY A 116 -3.32 1.56 11.58
C GLY A 116 -4.59 2.42 11.55
N PHE A 117 -5.64 1.92 10.91
CA PHE A 117 -6.94 2.60 10.87
C PHE A 117 -7.69 2.49 12.20
N SER A 118 -7.84 1.29 12.76
CA SER A 118 -8.59 1.09 14.01
C SER A 118 -7.94 1.76 15.22
N GLN A 119 -6.65 2.02 15.17
CA GLN A 119 -5.89 2.73 16.20
C GLN A 119 -5.66 4.22 15.87
N HIS A 120 -6.34 4.75 14.86
CA HIS A 120 -6.31 6.17 14.47
C HIS A 120 -4.94 6.68 13.97
N ARG A 121 -3.95 5.83 13.70
CA ARG A 121 -2.60 6.24 13.29
C ARG A 121 -2.55 7.02 11.98
N LEU A 122 -3.56 6.81 11.13
CA LEU A 122 -3.66 7.37 9.76
C LEU A 122 -4.76 8.43 9.62
N ASP A 123 -5.39 8.88 10.73
CA ASP A 123 -6.59 9.73 10.66
C ASP A 123 -6.36 11.08 9.98
N ALA A 124 -5.17 11.65 10.08
CA ALA A 124 -4.83 12.93 9.48
C ALA A 124 -4.09 12.80 8.13
N VAL A 125 -4.17 11.64 7.46
CA VAL A 125 -3.61 11.45 6.12
C VAL A 125 -4.68 11.70 5.06
N ALA A 126 -4.41 12.63 4.13
CA ALA A 126 -5.20 12.86 2.93
C ALA A 126 -4.71 11.91 1.82
N TYR A 127 -5.56 10.98 1.39
CA TYR A 127 -5.22 10.01 0.36
C TYR A 127 -5.71 10.45 -1.02
N ALA A 128 -4.81 10.47 -2.00
CA ALA A 128 -5.17 10.63 -3.41
C ALA A 128 -5.76 9.33 -3.97
N VAL A 129 -5.13 8.19 -3.65
CA VAL A 129 -5.57 6.87 -4.09
C VAL A 129 -5.54 5.88 -2.92
N GLY A 130 -6.57 5.07 -2.81
CA GLY A 130 -6.65 3.92 -1.92
C GLY A 130 -6.67 2.61 -2.70
N VAL A 131 -5.67 1.77 -2.52
CA VAL A 131 -5.54 0.46 -3.20
C VAL A 131 -5.93 -0.64 -2.24
N VAL A 132 -6.83 -1.52 -2.66
CA VAL A 132 -7.22 -2.73 -1.92
C VAL A 132 -6.78 -3.96 -2.70
N THR A 133 -5.92 -4.79 -2.10
CA THR A 133 -5.39 -5.99 -2.76
C THR A 133 -6.35 -7.18 -2.68
N ASN A 134 -6.76 -7.55 -1.47
CA ASN A 134 -7.68 -8.64 -1.17
C ASN A 134 -8.13 -8.56 0.30
N VAL A 135 -9.16 -9.33 0.65
CA VAL A 135 -9.55 -9.51 2.04
C VAL A 135 -9.95 -10.95 2.34
N SER A 136 -9.37 -11.49 3.40
CA SER A 136 -9.72 -12.79 3.97
C SER A 136 -9.68 -12.71 5.49
N PRO A 137 -10.34 -13.60 6.22
CA PRO A 137 -10.37 -13.56 7.68
C PRO A 137 -8.97 -13.59 8.31
N GLU A 138 -8.62 -12.51 9.00
CA GLU A 138 -7.37 -12.32 9.72
C GLU A 138 -7.59 -11.32 10.87
N HIS A 139 -6.75 -11.35 11.90
CA HIS A 139 -6.81 -10.42 13.04
C HIS A 139 -8.17 -10.33 13.75
N LEU A 140 -8.90 -11.44 13.83
CA LEU A 140 -10.21 -11.48 14.49
C LEU A 140 -10.10 -11.34 16.02
N ASP A 141 -8.95 -11.65 16.58
CA ASP A 141 -8.59 -11.39 17.98
C ASP A 141 -8.61 -9.89 18.31
N HIS A 142 -8.24 -9.02 17.34
CA HIS A 142 -8.26 -7.57 17.48
C HIS A 142 -9.59 -6.93 17.06
N HIS A 143 -10.14 -7.35 15.91
CA HIS A 143 -11.33 -6.73 15.32
C HIS A 143 -12.64 -7.35 15.81
N GLY A 144 -12.60 -8.51 16.44
CA GLY A 144 -13.76 -9.26 16.93
C GLY A 144 -14.54 -9.97 15.83
N THR A 145 -14.81 -9.32 14.69
CA THR A 145 -15.55 -9.89 13.56
C THR A 145 -14.87 -9.58 12.22
N PHE A 146 -15.13 -10.44 11.23
CA PHE A 146 -14.67 -10.21 9.87
C PHE A 146 -15.24 -8.91 9.27
N ALA A 147 -16.51 -8.60 9.56
CA ALA A 147 -17.12 -7.36 9.12
C ALA A 147 -16.40 -6.12 9.68
N ALA A 148 -16.05 -6.11 10.96
CA ALA A 148 -15.28 -5.01 11.56
C ALA A 148 -13.85 -4.90 10.98
N TYR A 149 -13.22 -6.02 10.64
CA TYR A 149 -11.94 -6.04 9.94
C TYR A 149 -12.02 -5.43 8.54
N VAL A 150 -13.04 -5.81 7.76
CA VAL A 150 -13.32 -5.22 6.43
C VAL A 150 -13.60 -3.73 6.56
N ASP A 151 -14.43 -3.33 7.51
CA ASP A 151 -14.79 -1.92 7.75
C ASP A 151 -13.58 -1.06 8.13
N ALA A 152 -12.69 -1.57 8.97
CA ALA A 152 -11.43 -0.91 9.30
C ALA A 152 -10.59 -0.63 8.03
N LYS A 153 -10.48 -1.59 7.10
CA LYS A 153 -9.78 -1.39 5.82
C LYS A 153 -10.54 -0.46 4.87
N ALA A 154 -11.87 -0.51 4.87
CA ALA A 154 -12.72 0.35 4.05
C ALA A 154 -12.56 1.84 4.40
N THR A 155 -12.03 2.15 5.59
CA THR A 155 -11.62 3.52 5.96
C THR A 155 -10.68 4.14 4.92
N LEU A 156 -9.79 3.35 4.29
CA LEU A 156 -8.90 3.85 3.24
C LEU A 156 -9.70 4.38 2.04
N VAL A 157 -10.61 3.59 1.52
CA VAL A 157 -11.36 3.95 0.30
C VAL A 157 -12.39 5.05 0.57
N ARG A 158 -12.89 5.16 1.80
CA ARG A 158 -13.75 6.29 2.23
C ARG A 158 -13.00 7.62 2.28
N ARG A 159 -11.67 7.59 2.45
CA ARG A 159 -10.82 8.79 2.57
C ARG A 159 -10.05 9.11 1.28
N ALA A 160 -10.06 8.22 0.32
CA ALA A 160 -9.34 8.39 -0.94
C ALA A 160 -10.22 9.06 -2.00
N ALA A 161 -9.63 9.89 -2.85
CA ALA A 161 -10.33 10.44 -4.01
C ALA A 161 -10.60 9.37 -5.08
N THR A 162 -9.72 8.37 -5.18
CA THR A 162 -9.87 7.22 -6.09
C THR A 162 -9.60 5.92 -5.32
N ALA A 163 -10.46 4.92 -5.51
CA ALA A 163 -10.31 3.56 -4.98
C ALA A 163 -9.93 2.60 -6.12
N VAL A 164 -8.81 1.89 -5.97
CA VAL A 164 -8.34 0.85 -6.90
C VAL A 164 -8.61 -0.51 -6.27
N LEU A 165 -9.55 -1.27 -6.83
CA LEU A 165 -10.16 -2.44 -6.21
C LEU A 165 -9.94 -3.70 -7.04
N ASN A 166 -9.63 -4.81 -6.37
CA ASN A 166 -9.49 -6.12 -6.99
C ASN A 166 -10.87 -6.73 -7.30
N ARG A 167 -11.20 -6.86 -8.59
CA ARG A 167 -12.48 -7.44 -9.04
C ARG A 167 -12.58 -8.94 -8.79
N ASP A 168 -11.45 -9.61 -8.70
CA ASP A 168 -11.39 -11.05 -8.50
C ASP A 168 -11.44 -11.44 -7.01
N ASP A 169 -11.51 -10.45 -6.10
CA ASP A 169 -11.62 -10.67 -4.66
C ASP A 169 -13.08 -10.63 -4.18
N ALA A 170 -13.42 -11.54 -3.27
CA ALA A 170 -14.79 -11.64 -2.73
C ALA A 170 -15.20 -10.42 -1.89
N GLY A 171 -14.25 -9.62 -1.42
CA GLY A 171 -14.51 -8.39 -0.65
C GLY A 171 -14.85 -7.17 -1.50
N LEU A 172 -14.81 -7.27 -2.83
CA LEU A 172 -15.01 -6.12 -3.72
C LEU A 172 -16.25 -5.30 -3.37
N ASP A 173 -17.40 -5.94 -3.21
CA ASP A 173 -18.68 -5.22 -3.05
C ASP A 173 -18.69 -4.32 -1.81
N ALA A 174 -18.09 -4.77 -0.72
CA ALA A 174 -17.98 -3.97 0.51
C ALA A 174 -17.12 -2.72 0.31
N PHE A 175 -15.97 -2.85 -0.37
CA PHE A 175 -15.10 -1.72 -0.65
C PHE A 175 -15.67 -0.78 -1.72
N ALA A 176 -16.35 -1.32 -2.74
CA ALA A 176 -17.00 -0.52 -3.76
C ALA A 176 -18.16 0.30 -3.18
N ALA A 177 -18.97 -0.31 -2.30
CA ALA A 177 -20.04 0.40 -1.59
C ALA A 177 -19.46 1.54 -0.73
N ALA A 178 -18.43 1.26 0.08
CA ALA A 178 -17.79 2.25 0.94
C ALA A 178 -17.15 3.41 0.15
N ALA A 179 -16.56 3.12 -1.01
CA ALA A 179 -16.01 4.14 -1.90
C ALA A 179 -17.12 4.98 -2.54
N GLY A 180 -18.21 4.34 -3.00
CA GLY A 180 -19.38 5.01 -3.60
C GLY A 180 -20.09 5.93 -2.61
N GLU A 181 -20.29 5.50 -1.37
CA GLU A 181 -20.87 6.33 -0.29
C GLU A 181 -20.03 7.59 -0.02
N ALA A 182 -18.70 7.49 -0.15
CA ALA A 182 -17.79 8.60 0.02
C ALA A 182 -17.61 9.46 -1.26
N GLY A 183 -18.23 9.10 -2.38
CA GLY A 183 -18.06 9.79 -3.67
C GLY A 183 -16.70 9.57 -4.33
N ALA A 184 -15.94 8.55 -3.92
CA ALA A 184 -14.68 8.22 -4.53
C ALA A 184 -14.87 7.60 -5.93
N ARG A 185 -13.97 7.92 -6.87
CA ARG A 185 -13.91 7.23 -8.16
C ARG A 185 -13.44 5.79 -7.93
N VAL A 186 -14.18 4.83 -8.46
CA VAL A 186 -13.76 3.41 -8.42
C VAL A 186 -13.09 3.03 -9.73
N VAL A 187 -11.93 2.40 -9.63
CA VAL A 187 -11.18 1.78 -10.72
C VAL A 187 -10.93 0.33 -10.32
N THR A 188 -11.20 -0.59 -11.22
CA THR A 188 -11.12 -2.03 -10.95
C THR A 188 -9.95 -2.68 -11.68
N TYR A 189 -9.35 -3.71 -11.07
CA TYR A 189 -8.33 -4.51 -11.72
C TYR A 189 -8.56 -6.01 -11.47
N GLY A 190 -7.97 -6.86 -12.32
CA GLY A 190 -8.04 -8.32 -12.20
C GLY A 190 -8.05 -9.03 -13.54
N GLN A 191 -8.43 -10.31 -13.54
CA GLN A 191 -8.63 -11.11 -14.77
C GLN A 191 -10.07 -11.06 -15.28
N SER A 192 -11.02 -10.75 -14.41
CA SER A 192 -12.44 -10.71 -14.75
C SER A 192 -12.72 -9.78 -15.92
N PRO A 193 -13.73 -10.09 -16.77
CA PRO A 193 -14.15 -9.18 -17.84
C PRO A 193 -14.69 -7.84 -17.29
N GLY A 194 -14.49 -6.77 -18.04
CA GLY A 194 -15.09 -5.47 -17.75
C GLY A 194 -14.37 -4.68 -16.65
N VAL A 195 -13.15 -5.07 -16.25
CA VAL A 195 -12.31 -4.28 -15.36
C VAL A 195 -11.50 -3.25 -16.13
N ASP A 196 -11.14 -2.16 -15.45
CA ASP A 196 -10.38 -1.04 -16.04
C ASP A 196 -8.91 -1.40 -16.32
N ALA A 197 -8.31 -2.24 -15.46
CA ALA A 197 -6.95 -2.77 -15.65
C ALA A 197 -6.99 -4.30 -15.68
N ARG A 198 -6.99 -4.88 -16.87
CA ARG A 198 -7.22 -6.30 -17.06
C ARG A 198 -5.94 -7.09 -17.30
N LEU A 199 -5.72 -8.11 -16.49
CA LEU A 199 -4.73 -9.17 -16.75
C LEU A 199 -5.26 -10.13 -17.83
N LEU A 200 -4.80 -9.96 -19.06
CA LEU A 200 -5.21 -10.77 -20.22
C LEU A 200 -4.47 -12.11 -20.26
N ARG A 201 -3.18 -12.09 -19.93
CA ARG A 201 -2.33 -13.28 -19.87
C ARG A 201 -1.33 -13.15 -18.74
N VAL A 202 -1.13 -14.25 -18.02
CA VAL A 202 -0.07 -14.42 -17.01
C VAL A 202 0.68 -15.68 -17.36
N ALA A 203 1.95 -15.57 -17.71
CA ALA A 203 2.89 -16.67 -17.88
C ALA A 203 3.97 -16.58 -16.81
N GLU A 204 4.45 -17.73 -16.36
CA GLU A 204 5.47 -17.82 -15.30
C GLU A 204 6.70 -18.60 -15.83
N PRO A 205 7.50 -17.99 -16.72
CA PRO A 205 8.78 -18.57 -17.08
C PRO A 205 9.73 -18.56 -15.88
N ARG A 206 10.76 -19.35 -15.92
CA ARG A 206 11.69 -19.54 -14.80
C ARG A 206 12.15 -18.20 -14.22
N GLY A 207 11.81 -17.95 -12.94
CA GLY A 207 12.28 -16.80 -12.17
C GLY A 207 11.60 -15.45 -12.48
N ALA A 208 10.52 -15.44 -13.27
CA ALA A 208 9.82 -14.20 -13.58
C ALA A 208 8.34 -14.44 -13.91
N LEU A 209 7.55 -13.38 -13.93
CA LEU A 209 6.22 -13.33 -14.53
C LEU A 209 6.27 -12.52 -15.81
N GLU A 210 5.63 -13.01 -16.86
CA GLU A 210 5.31 -12.28 -18.09
C GLU A 210 3.82 -11.98 -18.12
N LEU A 211 3.50 -10.69 -18.19
CA LEU A 211 2.14 -10.18 -18.08
C LEU A 211 1.74 -9.50 -19.37
N THR A 212 0.56 -9.81 -19.88
CA THR A 212 -0.11 -8.99 -20.90
C THR A 212 -1.32 -8.35 -20.20
N LEU A 213 -1.40 -7.03 -20.24
CA LEU A 213 -2.46 -6.27 -19.60
C LEU A 213 -3.12 -5.31 -20.59
N ASP A 214 -4.38 -5.03 -20.33
CA ASP A 214 -5.06 -3.82 -20.80
C ASP A 214 -5.11 -2.87 -19.60
N LEU A 215 -4.38 -1.78 -19.67
CA LEU A 215 -4.29 -0.77 -18.60
C LEU A 215 -5.06 0.46 -19.02
N LEU A 216 -6.31 0.60 -18.55
CA LEU A 216 -7.14 1.78 -18.82
C LEU A 216 -7.31 2.04 -20.33
N GLY A 217 -7.39 0.97 -21.13
CA GLY A 217 -7.54 1.02 -22.59
C GLY A 217 -6.22 0.90 -23.38
N GLU A 218 -5.07 0.88 -22.72
CA GLU A 218 -3.77 0.69 -23.37
C GLU A 218 -3.24 -0.73 -23.14
N ARG A 219 -2.93 -1.44 -24.23
CA ARG A 219 -2.37 -2.79 -24.16
C ARG A 219 -0.86 -2.73 -23.97
N VAL A 220 -0.38 -3.35 -22.89
CA VAL A 220 1.05 -3.43 -22.56
C VAL A 220 1.49 -4.86 -22.27
N VAL A 221 2.78 -5.10 -22.45
CA VAL A 221 3.47 -6.32 -22.01
C VAL A 221 4.49 -5.91 -20.98
N ALA A 222 4.46 -6.57 -19.83
CA ALA A 222 5.37 -6.30 -18.71
C ALA A 222 6.07 -7.59 -18.27
N ARG A 223 7.31 -7.46 -17.84
CA ARG A 223 8.09 -8.51 -17.18
C ARG A 223 8.33 -8.13 -15.75
N LEU A 224 7.99 -9.02 -14.82
CA LEU A 224 8.26 -8.84 -13.38
C LEU A 224 9.23 -9.94 -12.93
N PRO A 225 10.46 -9.60 -12.49
CA PRO A 225 11.45 -10.57 -12.01
C PRO A 225 11.11 -11.07 -10.60
N MET A 226 9.94 -11.63 -10.44
CA MET A 226 9.42 -12.27 -9.23
C MET A 226 8.70 -13.57 -9.60
N VAL A 227 8.70 -14.52 -8.68
CA VAL A 227 7.92 -15.75 -8.76
C VAL A 227 6.61 -15.63 -7.99
N GLY A 228 5.70 -16.60 -8.23
CA GLY A 228 4.38 -16.64 -7.60
C GLY A 228 3.32 -15.86 -8.38
N ARG A 229 2.44 -16.62 -9.02
CA ARG A 229 1.40 -16.12 -9.92
C ARG A 229 0.53 -14.99 -9.31
N TYR A 230 0.30 -15.01 -7.99
CA TYR A 230 -0.45 -13.97 -7.28
C TYR A 230 0.20 -12.57 -7.35
N ASN A 231 1.52 -12.49 -7.61
CA ASN A 231 2.20 -11.22 -7.82
C ASN A 231 1.79 -10.52 -9.12
N ALA A 232 1.11 -11.22 -10.04
CA ALA A 232 0.51 -10.60 -11.22
C ALA A 232 -0.60 -9.60 -10.83
N TRP A 233 -1.43 -9.93 -9.82
CA TRP A 233 -2.45 -9.02 -9.31
C TRP A 233 -1.84 -7.84 -8.55
N ASN A 234 -0.78 -8.09 -7.75
CA ASN A 234 -0.04 -7.00 -7.09
C ASN A 234 0.56 -6.04 -8.13
N ALA A 235 1.10 -6.57 -9.23
CA ALA A 235 1.62 -5.77 -10.34
C ALA A 235 0.51 -5.01 -11.08
N ALA A 236 -0.64 -5.65 -11.34
CA ALA A 236 -1.76 -4.99 -12.00
C ALA A 236 -2.29 -3.81 -11.17
N ALA A 237 -2.42 -3.98 -9.84
CA ALA A 237 -2.79 -2.91 -8.92
C ALA A 237 -1.79 -1.74 -8.97
N ALA A 238 -0.49 -2.06 -8.91
CA ALA A 238 0.57 -1.05 -8.94
C ALA A 238 0.62 -0.31 -10.28
N LEU A 239 0.52 -1.03 -11.40
CA LEU A 239 0.52 -0.43 -12.74
C LEU A 239 -0.70 0.45 -12.97
N ALA A 240 -1.91 -0.05 -12.64
CA ALA A 240 -3.14 0.73 -12.77
C ALA A 240 -3.04 2.03 -11.96
N THR A 241 -2.56 1.95 -10.72
CA THR A 241 -2.38 3.11 -9.85
C THR A 241 -1.34 4.08 -10.43
N ALA A 242 -0.21 3.59 -10.93
CA ALA A 242 0.82 4.45 -11.51
C ALA A 242 0.32 5.18 -12.77
N VAL A 243 -0.49 4.51 -13.61
CA VAL A 243 -1.10 5.15 -14.78
C VAL A 243 -2.12 6.21 -14.37
N LEU A 244 -2.94 5.95 -13.35
CA LEU A 244 -3.83 6.97 -12.76
C LEU A 244 -3.08 8.17 -12.21
N GLU A 245 -1.87 7.98 -11.71
CA GLU A 245 -0.98 9.04 -11.24
C GLU A 245 -0.13 9.67 -12.36
N GLY A 246 -0.45 9.37 -13.62
CA GLY A 246 0.12 10.02 -14.81
C GLY A 246 1.44 9.45 -15.30
N VAL A 247 1.79 8.21 -14.94
CA VAL A 247 2.88 7.48 -15.59
C VAL A 247 2.33 6.85 -16.87
N PRO A 248 2.95 7.07 -18.05
CA PRO A 248 2.53 6.38 -19.29
C PRO A 248 2.55 4.86 -19.13
N ALA A 249 1.56 4.17 -19.68
CA ALA A 249 1.37 2.73 -19.46
C ALA A 249 2.57 1.87 -19.92
N ASP A 250 3.19 2.24 -21.04
CA ASP A 250 4.42 1.62 -21.55
C ASP A 250 5.62 1.83 -20.60
N ALA A 251 5.77 3.02 -20.07
CA ALA A 251 6.82 3.35 -19.12
C ALA A 251 6.61 2.64 -17.78
N ALA A 252 5.36 2.55 -17.29
CA ALA A 252 5.01 1.81 -16.09
C ALA A 252 5.34 0.32 -16.24
N ALA A 253 4.96 -0.27 -17.40
CA ALA A 253 5.26 -1.67 -17.72
C ALA A 253 6.79 -1.93 -17.83
N ALA A 254 7.52 -1.03 -18.49
CA ALA A 254 8.97 -1.14 -18.65
C ALA A 254 9.70 -1.04 -17.28
N ALA A 255 9.24 -0.19 -16.37
CA ALA A 255 9.84 -0.04 -15.05
C ALA A 255 9.81 -1.36 -14.24
N LEU A 256 8.77 -2.18 -14.37
CA LEU A 256 8.70 -3.47 -13.68
C LEU A 256 9.86 -4.41 -14.00
N ALA A 257 10.45 -4.33 -15.20
CA ALA A 257 11.53 -5.23 -15.62
C ALA A 257 12.81 -5.07 -14.77
N SER A 258 13.00 -3.90 -14.16
CA SER A 258 14.12 -3.59 -13.26
C SER A 258 13.79 -3.71 -11.78
N PHE A 259 12.59 -4.24 -11.43
CA PHE A 259 12.19 -4.35 -10.04
C PHE A 259 13.12 -5.28 -9.26
N PRO A 260 13.74 -4.82 -8.15
CA PRO A 260 14.75 -5.60 -7.44
C PRO A 260 14.16 -6.68 -6.51
N GLY A 261 12.84 -6.78 -6.43
CA GLY A 261 12.14 -7.63 -5.46
C GLY A 261 11.85 -6.91 -4.14
N VAL A 262 11.30 -7.66 -3.20
CA VAL A 262 10.95 -7.19 -1.85
C VAL A 262 11.67 -8.04 -0.82
N PRO A 263 12.38 -7.45 0.15
CA PRO A 263 13.00 -8.22 1.22
C PRO A 263 12.00 -9.12 1.94
N GLY A 264 12.30 -10.43 2.03
CA GLY A 264 11.45 -11.40 2.69
C GLY A 264 10.09 -11.69 2.01
N ARG A 265 9.91 -11.38 0.72
CA ARG A 265 8.70 -11.72 -0.05
C ARG A 265 9.09 -12.47 -1.32
N MET A 266 8.97 -13.80 -1.31
CA MET A 266 9.46 -14.68 -2.38
C MET A 266 10.87 -14.29 -2.85
N GLN A 267 11.69 -13.85 -1.91
CA GLN A 267 13.04 -13.37 -2.17
C GLN A 267 13.97 -14.54 -2.47
N VAL A 268 14.42 -14.63 -3.71
CA VAL A 268 15.42 -15.61 -4.12
C VAL A 268 16.79 -15.11 -3.66
N ILE A 269 17.43 -15.83 -2.72
CA ILE A 269 18.74 -15.47 -2.16
C ILE A 269 19.88 -16.33 -2.72
N ALA A 270 19.57 -17.50 -3.29
CA ALA A 270 20.53 -18.37 -3.96
C ALA A 270 19.82 -19.24 -4.99
N THR A 271 20.54 -19.64 -6.04
CA THR A 271 20.02 -20.51 -7.11
C THR A 271 20.89 -21.75 -7.34
N THR A 272 22.03 -21.83 -6.69
CA THR A 272 23.03 -22.92 -6.84
C THR A 272 23.52 -23.33 -5.47
N PRO A 273 23.60 -24.63 -5.14
CA PRO A 273 23.18 -25.80 -5.97
C PRO A 273 21.67 -26.02 -6.04
N PHE A 274 20.89 -25.33 -5.22
CA PHE A 274 19.42 -25.33 -5.19
C PHE A 274 18.91 -23.92 -4.98
N THR A 275 17.64 -23.69 -5.32
CA THR A 275 17.02 -22.38 -5.11
C THR A 275 16.64 -22.22 -3.64
N VAL A 276 17.07 -21.13 -3.03
CA VAL A 276 16.70 -20.72 -1.67
C VAL A 276 15.83 -19.48 -1.75
N ILE A 277 14.64 -19.57 -1.17
CA ILE A 277 13.66 -18.47 -1.15
C ILE A 277 13.34 -18.12 0.29
N VAL A 278 13.28 -16.82 0.59
CA VAL A 278 12.81 -16.29 1.87
C VAL A 278 11.45 -15.64 1.66
N ASP A 279 10.46 -16.06 2.43
CA ASP A 279 9.13 -15.49 2.43
C ASP A 279 8.57 -15.32 3.84
N PHE A 280 7.76 -14.31 4.04
CA PHE A 280 7.10 -14.00 5.32
C PHE A 280 5.78 -14.77 5.51
N ALA A 281 5.43 -15.70 4.65
CA ALA A 281 4.21 -16.50 4.77
C ALA A 281 4.15 -17.21 6.14
N HIS A 282 3.13 -16.89 6.94
CA HIS A 282 2.95 -17.39 8.31
C HIS A 282 1.52 -17.83 8.59
N THR A 283 0.63 -17.76 7.60
CA THR A 283 -0.73 -18.31 7.69
C THR A 283 -0.87 -19.53 6.76
N PRO A 284 -1.74 -20.51 7.06
CA PRO A 284 -1.90 -21.68 6.20
C PRO A 284 -2.21 -21.33 4.74
N PRO A 285 -3.11 -20.36 4.41
CA PRO A 285 -3.34 -19.97 3.03
C PRO A 285 -2.12 -19.31 2.36
N ALA A 286 -1.34 -18.52 3.11
CA ALA A 286 -0.13 -17.88 2.56
C ALA A 286 0.97 -18.92 2.30
N LEU A 287 1.17 -19.88 3.21
CA LEU A 287 2.12 -20.98 3.02
C LEU A 287 1.75 -21.83 1.81
N ALA A 288 0.46 -22.18 1.64
CA ALA A 288 0.00 -22.95 0.48
C ALA A 288 0.21 -22.21 -0.87
N LYS A 289 0.25 -20.87 -0.87
CA LYS A 289 0.55 -20.08 -2.07
C LYS A 289 2.06 -19.93 -2.31
N ALA A 290 2.87 -20.02 -1.27
CA ALA A 290 4.32 -19.89 -1.37
C ALA A 290 5.00 -21.22 -1.77
N LEU A 291 4.38 -22.37 -1.48
CA LEU A 291 4.85 -23.73 -1.83
C LEU A 291 4.31 -24.19 -3.18
#